data_b4b7e2bad0ad1129761feab18ed3f087
#
_entry.id   b4b7e2bad0ad1129761feab18ed3f087
#
_cell.length_a   1.000
_cell.length_b   1.000
_cell.length_c   1.000
_cell.angle_alpha   90.00
_cell.angle_beta   90.00
_cell.angle_gamma   90.00
#
_symmetry.space_group_name_H-M   'P 1'
#
loop_
_entity.id
_entity.type
_entity.pdbx_description
1 polymer ?
#
loop_
_entity_poly.entity_id
_entity_poly.type
_entity_poly.pdbx_seq_one_letter_code
_entity_poly.pdbx_strand_id
1 'polypeptide(L)'
;MPSEVLDLGAPQPKQVEFLTDTHNVVAFGGARGGGKSWVVDCKAKVMGYACPGITQIIVRKTYPELTENHIVPLTRALQCYHPDRHRRLAVYNDSKKTITFPNGSRILFRYLEREKDLGRFQGTECDIMYLDEATQFTEDMFKTLWACVRGANSHPKRMYLTCNPGGVGHQWVKRLFIDRVYDENENPEDYSFIQSLVTDNQILLENSPKYLQQLDALPAKVRQAWRYGDWNVFSGQFFEEWRNNPDHYTDRRWTHVIDPFDIPADWKVYRSFDWGYSKPFSCGWWAQGYDGVVYRIKEWYGCTSPNEGLKLPADIVFQKIREMETHDPLLAGRHITGVADPAIFAKDDGYSIAETANRHGVYFERGDNTRIAGWMQCHYRLMFDERGYPMMYVFKNCKDFIRTIPLMMYDEHKVEDLNTELEDHAMDEFRYFSMLQKIPPRRKIPARALADDPLDQMKKGY
;
A
#
# COMPACT_ATOMS: atom_id res chain seq x y z
N MET A 1 38.77 35.78 8.15
CA MET A 1 37.41 35.55 7.69
C MET A 1 36.63 35.01 8.88
N PRO A 2 35.51 35.59 9.31
CA PRO A 2 34.70 34.96 10.32
C PRO A 2 34.24 33.64 9.74
N SER A 3 34.55 32.54 10.39
CA SER A 3 34.03 31.21 10.07
C SER A 3 32.53 31.26 10.34
N GLU A 4 31.72 31.50 9.31
CA GLU A 4 30.27 31.31 9.46
C GLU A 4 30.05 29.82 9.71
N VAL A 5 29.66 29.51 10.93
CA VAL A 5 29.34 28.13 11.36
C VAL A 5 27.95 27.81 10.80
N LEU A 6 27.87 26.74 10.05
CA LEU A 6 26.58 26.21 9.60
C LEU A 6 25.83 25.71 10.85
N ASP A 7 24.77 26.41 11.21
CA ASP A 7 23.90 25.97 12.30
C ASP A 7 23.01 24.82 11.81
N LEU A 8 23.28 23.65 12.33
CA LEU A 8 22.48 22.42 12.05
C LEU A 8 21.34 22.24 13.05
N GLY A 9 21.27 23.07 14.09
CA GLY A 9 20.41 22.81 15.26
C GLY A 9 20.91 21.64 16.10
N ALA A 10 20.12 21.23 17.10
CA ALA A 10 20.45 20.11 17.99
C ALA A 10 19.64 18.86 17.58
N PRO A 11 20.26 17.84 16.94
CA PRO A 11 19.56 16.62 16.59
C PRO A 11 19.21 15.81 17.85
N GLN A 12 18.03 15.23 17.86
CA GLN A 12 17.57 14.30 18.89
C GLN A 12 18.29 12.93 18.75
N PRO A 13 18.34 12.09 19.78
CA PRO A 13 19.10 10.82 19.74
C PRO A 13 18.80 9.95 18.51
N LYS A 14 17.54 9.75 18.17
CA LYS A 14 17.12 8.98 16.97
C LYS A 14 17.55 9.64 15.65
N GLN A 15 17.59 10.95 15.61
CA GLN A 15 18.11 11.70 14.45
C GLN A 15 19.64 11.56 14.34
N VAL A 16 20.37 11.47 15.46
CA VAL A 16 21.81 11.18 15.45
C VAL A 16 22.06 9.79 14.88
N GLU A 17 21.29 8.78 15.29
CA GLU A 17 21.39 7.43 14.70
C GLU A 17 21.27 7.50 13.17
N PHE A 18 20.25 8.19 12.64
CA PHE A 18 20.07 8.37 11.19
C PHE A 18 21.23 9.13 10.52
N LEU A 19 21.72 10.18 11.17
CA LEU A 19 22.82 10.99 10.62
C LEU A 19 24.14 10.19 10.53
N THR A 20 24.35 9.22 11.40
CA THR A 20 25.58 8.42 11.48
C THR A 20 25.47 7.05 10.83
N ASP A 21 24.26 6.59 10.50
CA ASP A 21 24.05 5.30 9.84
C ASP A 21 24.72 5.25 8.46
N THR A 22 25.38 4.12 8.18
CA THR A 22 26.20 3.92 6.98
C THR A 22 25.71 2.81 6.05
N HIS A 23 24.56 2.19 6.34
CA HIS A 23 23.95 1.22 5.44
C HIS A 23 23.61 1.84 4.08
N ASN A 24 23.47 1.02 3.06
CA ASN A 24 23.19 1.48 1.71
C ASN A 24 21.77 2.06 1.57
N VAL A 25 20.82 1.50 2.31
CA VAL A 25 19.41 1.94 2.32
C VAL A 25 18.94 2.08 3.76
N VAL A 26 18.70 3.31 4.20
CA VAL A 26 18.33 3.61 5.60
C VAL A 26 16.92 4.20 5.63
N ALA A 27 16.00 3.56 6.34
CA ALA A 27 14.67 4.09 6.58
C ALA A 27 14.53 4.69 7.99
N PHE A 28 14.00 5.89 8.06
CA PHE A 28 13.72 6.62 9.29
C PHE A 28 12.22 6.86 9.42
N GLY A 29 11.56 6.20 10.34
CA GLY A 29 10.12 6.28 10.35
C GLY A 29 9.43 5.66 11.56
N GLY A 30 8.10 5.62 11.48
CA GLY A 30 7.23 5.04 12.49
C GLY A 30 6.03 5.93 12.80
N ALA A 31 6.22 7.10 13.43
CA ALA A 31 5.11 7.96 13.82
C ALA A 31 5.19 9.36 13.20
N ARG A 32 4.09 10.11 13.25
CA ARG A 32 4.07 11.54 12.88
C ARG A 32 4.76 12.37 13.97
N GLY A 33 5.42 13.46 13.55
CA GLY A 33 6.06 14.37 14.48
C GLY A 33 7.47 13.97 14.93
N GLY A 34 8.06 12.89 14.41
CA GLY A 34 9.43 12.45 14.74
C GLY A 34 10.56 13.30 14.14
N GLY A 35 10.27 14.41 13.45
CA GLY A 35 11.30 15.31 12.88
C GLY A 35 11.99 14.76 11.63
N LYS A 36 11.31 13.92 10.85
CA LYS A 36 11.84 13.20 9.69
C LYS A 36 12.39 14.11 8.58
N SER A 37 11.57 15.03 8.07
CA SER A 37 12.00 15.94 6.99
C SER A 37 13.13 16.85 7.45
N TRP A 38 13.13 17.28 8.71
CA TRP A 38 14.21 18.08 9.29
C TRP A 38 15.56 17.33 9.26
N VAL A 39 15.59 16.03 9.63
CA VAL A 39 16.84 15.27 9.64
C VAL A 39 17.37 14.96 8.24
N VAL A 40 16.47 14.80 7.25
CA VAL A 40 16.85 14.73 5.82
C VAL A 40 17.57 16.00 5.40
N ASP A 41 17.00 17.17 5.71
CA ASP A 41 17.61 18.45 5.40
C ASP A 41 18.96 18.65 6.11
N CYS A 42 19.09 18.19 7.36
CA CYS A 42 20.35 18.20 8.09
C CYS A 42 21.39 17.30 7.41
N LYS A 43 21.04 16.05 7.05
CA LYS A 43 21.93 15.14 6.35
C LYS A 43 22.38 15.72 5.02
N ALA A 44 21.45 16.28 4.23
CA ALA A 44 21.75 16.90 2.94
C ALA A 44 22.72 18.10 3.08
N LYS A 45 22.55 18.93 4.09
CA LYS A 45 23.48 20.03 4.41
C LYS A 45 24.85 19.50 4.76
N VAL A 46 24.94 18.54 5.69
CA VAL A 46 26.21 17.96 6.13
C VAL A 46 26.96 17.35 4.96
N MET A 47 26.30 16.51 4.16
CA MET A 47 26.92 15.86 3.00
C MET A 47 27.35 16.90 1.95
N GLY A 48 26.54 17.93 1.72
CA GLY A 48 26.87 19.01 0.79
C GLY A 48 28.13 19.77 1.16
N TYR A 49 28.40 19.96 2.45
CA TYR A 49 29.63 20.63 2.92
C TYR A 49 30.81 19.67 3.01
N ALA A 50 30.60 18.48 3.55
CA ALA A 50 31.68 17.55 3.87
C ALA A 50 32.26 16.83 2.63
N CYS A 51 31.50 16.70 1.56
CA CYS A 51 31.86 15.93 0.39
C CYS A 51 31.87 16.81 -0.88
N PRO A 52 32.99 17.49 -1.21
CA PRO A 52 33.06 18.37 -2.36
C PRO A 52 32.67 17.67 -3.67
N GLY A 53 31.77 18.29 -4.45
CA GLY A 53 31.30 17.75 -5.72
C GLY A 53 30.21 16.68 -5.63
N ILE A 54 29.75 16.28 -4.44
CA ILE A 54 28.68 15.28 -4.28
C ILE A 54 27.38 15.75 -4.91
N THR A 55 26.67 14.83 -5.55
CA THR A 55 25.34 15.07 -6.13
C THR A 55 24.28 14.34 -5.28
N GLN A 56 23.35 15.10 -4.75
CA GLN A 56 22.24 14.61 -3.93
C GLN A 56 20.92 14.90 -4.60
N ILE A 57 19.92 14.03 -4.44
CA ILE A 57 18.57 14.23 -4.94
C ILE A 57 17.59 14.05 -3.78
N ILE A 58 16.67 15.02 -3.60
CA ILE A 58 15.52 14.88 -2.71
C ILE A 58 14.29 14.66 -3.56
N VAL A 59 13.57 13.56 -3.32
CA VAL A 59 12.37 13.15 -4.06
C VAL A 59 11.16 13.17 -3.13
N ARG A 60 10.06 13.74 -3.61
CA ARG A 60 8.77 13.71 -2.97
C ARG A 60 7.65 13.42 -3.97
N LYS A 61 6.44 13.11 -3.49
CA LYS A 61 5.31 12.77 -4.37
C LYS A 61 4.90 13.95 -5.25
N THR A 62 4.76 15.15 -4.66
CA THR A 62 4.33 16.35 -5.37
C THR A 62 5.30 17.51 -5.23
N TYR A 63 5.28 18.41 -6.22
CA TYR A 63 6.14 19.59 -6.20
C TYR A 63 5.78 20.61 -5.09
N PRO A 64 4.50 20.91 -4.80
CA PRO A 64 4.15 21.77 -3.67
C PRO A 64 4.71 21.28 -2.34
N GLU A 65 4.52 19.98 -2.03
CA GLU A 65 5.05 19.39 -0.80
C GLU A 65 6.58 19.44 -0.74
N LEU A 66 7.26 19.19 -1.87
CA LEU A 66 8.71 19.29 -1.97
C LEU A 66 9.18 20.74 -1.67
N THR A 67 8.44 21.71 -2.17
CA THR A 67 8.73 23.14 -1.94
C THR A 67 8.59 23.51 -0.47
N GLU A 68 7.47 23.16 0.14
CA GLU A 68 7.16 23.52 1.53
C GLU A 68 8.09 22.82 2.53
N ASN A 69 8.37 21.54 2.32
CA ASN A 69 9.07 20.71 3.30
C ASN A 69 10.61 20.74 3.15
N HIS A 70 11.14 21.05 1.97
CA HIS A 70 12.59 20.98 1.71
C HIS A 70 13.16 22.25 1.04
N ILE A 71 12.57 22.72 -0.07
CA ILE A 71 13.18 23.85 -0.81
C ILE A 71 13.20 25.11 0.06
N VAL A 72 12.05 25.48 0.62
CA VAL A 72 11.94 26.68 1.46
C VAL A 72 12.80 26.59 2.73
N PRO A 73 12.74 25.50 3.52
CA PRO A 73 13.61 25.35 4.68
C PRO A 73 15.11 25.38 4.34
N LEU A 74 15.55 24.63 3.33
CA LEU A 74 16.95 24.55 2.94
C LEU A 74 17.47 25.89 2.38
N THR A 75 16.71 26.56 1.51
CA THR A 75 17.11 27.86 0.96
C THR A 75 17.22 28.93 2.04
N ARG A 76 16.35 28.88 3.06
CA ARG A 76 16.42 29.76 4.24
C ARG A 76 17.66 29.44 5.09
N ALA A 77 17.85 28.18 5.47
CA ALA A 77 18.98 27.75 6.30
C ALA A 77 20.35 28.02 5.65
N LEU A 78 20.44 27.86 4.33
CA LEU A 78 21.64 28.12 3.53
C LEU A 78 21.79 29.57 3.07
N GLN A 79 20.90 30.45 3.51
CA GLN A 79 20.90 31.85 3.15
C GLN A 79 20.98 32.14 1.63
N CYS A 80 20.36 31.26 0.81
CA CYS A 80 20.50 31.31 -0.65
C CYS A 80 20.11 32.68 -1.28
N TYR A 81 19.23 33.42 -0.62
CA TYR A 81 18.71 34.71 -1.07
C TYR A 81 19.26 35.91 -0.29
N HIS A 82 20.27 35.72 0.56
CA HIS A 82 20.85 36.84 1.32
C HIS A 82 21.33 37.94 0.38
N PRO A 83 21.01 39.24 0.63
CA PRO A 83 21.42 40.33 -0.25
C PRO A 83 22.94 40.40 -0.44
N ASP A 84 23.69 40.26 0.65
CA ASP A 84 25.15 40.11 0.61
C ASP A 84 25.51 38.72 0.13
N ARG A 85 26.13 38.64 -1.05
CA ARG A 85 26.57 37.36 -1.66
C ARG A 85 27.61 36.62 -0.82
N HIS A 86 28.40 37.33 -0.03
CA HIS A 86 29.43 36.71 0.83
C HIS A 86 28.84 35.93 2.01
N ARG A 87 27.58 36.23 2.36
CA ARG A 87 26.85 35.48 3.40
C ARG A 87 26.04 34.32 2.87
N ARG A 88 25.98 34.14 1.56
CA ARG A 88 25.29 33.01 0.96
C ARG A 88 26.13 31.75 1.15
N LEU A 89 25.60 30.80 1.90
CA LEU A 89 26.24 29.49 2.12
C LEU A 89 26.06 28.57 0.90
N ALA A 90 25.05 28.79 0.08
CA ALA A 90 24.81 28.13 -1.20
C ALA A 90 23.95 29.02 -2.12
N VAL A 91 23.81 28.62 -3.38
CA VAL A 91 23.00 29.33 -4.37
C VAL A 91 21.89 28.41 -4.85
N TYR A 92 20.65 28.91 -4.83
CA TYR A 92 19.51 28.21 -5.39
C TYR A 92 19.20 28.70 -6.81
N ASN A 93 19.03 27.74 -7.72
CA ASN A 93 18.57 28.00 -9.08
C ASN A 93 17.15 27.47 -9.25
N ASP A 94 16.17 28.36 -9.35
CA ASP A 94 14.77 28.00 -9.41
C ASP A 94 14.40 27.28 -10.72
N SER A 95 14.98 27.65 -11.86
CA SER A 95 14.68 26.97 -13.13
C SER A 95 15.17 25.51 -13.15
N LYS A 96 16.31 25.24 -12.52
CA LYS A 96 16.89 23.89 -12.44
C LYS A 96 16.43 23.13 -11.19
N LYS A 97 15.76 23.81 -10.25
CA LYS A 97 15.39 23.27 -8.94
C LYS A 97 16.59 22.64 -8.24
N THR A 98 17.65 23.43 -8.05
CA THR A 98 18.94 22.94 -7.57
C THR A 98 19.60 23.94 -6.64
N ILE A 99 20.08 23.47 -5.49
CA ILE A 99 20.99 24.20 -4.61
C ILE A 99 22.42 23.78 -4.99
N THR A 100 23.31 24.74 -5.15
CA THR A 100 24.74 24.53 -5.44
C THR A 100 25.57 25.18 -4.35
N PHE A 101 26.47 24.38 -3.74
CA PHE A 101 27.42 24.81 -2.72
C PHE A 101 28.70 25.36 -3.37
N PRO A 102 29.50 26.20 -2.65
CA PRO A 102 30.75 26.75 -3.16
C PRO A 102 31.80 25.68 -3.55
N ASN A 103 31.75 24.50 -2.92
CA ASN A 103 32.64 23.36 -3.17
C ASN A 103 32.18 22.49 -4.37
N GLY A 104 31.20 22.93 -5.14
CA GLY A 104 30.66 22.23 -6.30
C GLY A 104 29.59 21.16 -5.99
N SER A 105 29.30 20.89 -4.72
CA SER A 105 28.24 19.96 -4.33
C SER A 105 26.87 20.48 -4.71
N ARG A 106 25.91 19.58 -4.95
CA ARG A 106 24.58 19.95 -5.41
C ARG A 106 23.49 19.16 -4.68
N ILE A 107 22.34 19.81 -4.42
CA ILE A 107 21.09 19.19 -4.04
C ILE A 107 20.06 19.49 -5.13
N LEU A 108 19.58 18.44 -5.80
CA LEU A 108 18.54 18.51 -6.82
C LEU A 108 17.20 18.14 -6.20
N PHE A 109 16.15 18.91 -6.54
CA PHE A 109 14.79 18.63 -6.11
C PHE A 109 14.00 18.02 -7.26
N ARG A 110 13.37 16.85 -7.01
CA ARG A 110 12.58 16.12 -8.01
C ARG A 110 11.29 15.64 -7.37
N TYR A 111 10.23 15.50 -8.18
CA TYR A 111 8.99 14.90 -7.74
C TYR A 111 8.59 13.76 -8.68
N LEU A 112 7.83 12.79 -8.15
CA LEU A 112 7.41 11.60 -8.86
C LEU A 112 5.97 11.26 -8.47
N GLU A 113 5.00 11.76 -9.25
CA GLU A 113 3.57 11.55 -8.96
C GLU A 113 3.09 10.16 -9.35
N ARG A 114 3.47 9.67 -10.54
CA ARG A 114 2.96 8.45 -11.14
C ARG A 114 4.10 7.61 -11.72
N GLU A 115 3.89 6.29 -11.83
CA GLU A 115 4.89 5.37 -12.41
C GLU A 115 5.32 5.76 -13.84
N LYS A 116 4.39 6.23 -14.67
CA LYS A 116 4.71 6.73 -16.01
C LYS A 116 5.73 7.88 -16.04
N ASP A 117 5.89 8.58 -14.91
CA ASP A 117 6.86 9.68 -14.81
C ASP A 117 8.28 9.19 -14.49
N LEU A 118 8.47 7.87 -14.21
CA LEU A 118 9.79 7.25 -14.00
C LEU A 118 10.75 7.46 -15.16
N GLY A 119 10.24 7.59 -16.38
CA GLY A 119 11.05 7.92 -17.55
C GLY A 119 11.89 9.20 -17.40
N ARG A 120 11.48 10.14 -16.54
CA ARG A 120 12.24 11.38 -16.25
C ARG A 120 13.52 11.14 -15.46
N PHE A 121 13.61 9.97 -14.79
CA PHE A 121 14.80 9.56 -14.04
C PHE A 121 15.76 8.71 -14.86
N GLN A 122 15.39 8.34 -16.10
CA GLN A 122 16.30 7.62 -16.99
C GLN A 122 17.54 8.49 -17.28
N GLY A 123 18.73 7.90 -17.12
CA GLY A 123 20.00 8.61 -17.23
C GLY A 123 20.37 9.52 -16.05
N THR A 124 19.54 9.56 -15.01
CA THR A 124 19.88 10.28 -13.77
C THR A 124 20.92 9.48 -12.97
N GLU A 125 21.92 10.17 -12.46
CA GLU A 125 22.93 9.62 -11.57
C GLU A 125 23.09 10.53 -10.35
N CYS A 126 23.16 9.95 -9.17
CA CYS A 126 23.44 10.67 -7.92
C CYS A 126 24.20 9.77 -6.94
N ASP A 127 24.85 10.42 -5.99
CA ASP A 127 25.56 9.75 -4.91
C ASP A 127 24.62 9.41 -3.75
N ILE A 128 23.74 10.35 -3.42
CA ILE A 128 22.78 10.21 -2.34
C ILE A 128 21.38 10.53 -2.87
N MET A 129 20.42 9.69 -2.53
CA MET A 129 19.00 9.98 -2.77
C MET A 129 18.23 9.97 -1.45
N TYR A 130 17.37 10.95 -1.29
CA TYR A 130 16.42 11.03 -0.20
C TYR A 130 15.01 10.84 -0.75
N LEU A 131 14.30 9.82 -0.31
CA LEU A 131 12.91 9.55 -0.67
C LEU A 131 12.03 9.89 0.53
N ASP A 132 11.49 11.10 0.54
CA ASP A 132 10.67 11.57 1.65
C ASP A 132 9.22 11.09 1.50
N GLU A 133 8.66 10.56 2.60
CA GLU A 133 7.36 9.85 2.65
C GLU A 133 7.33 8.63 1.71
N ALA A 134 8.29 7.70 1.86
CA ALA A 134 8.50 6.55 0.98
C ALA A 134 7.26 5.66 0.81
N THR A 135 6.37 5.60 1.79
CA THR A 135 5.12 4.85 1.70
C THR A 135 4.10 5.43 0.70
N GLN A 136 4.36 6.61 0.13
CA GLN A 136 3.57 7.14 -0.99
C GLN A 136 4.00 6.60 -2.36
N PHE A 137 5.08 5.83 -2.44
CA PHE A 137 5.66 5.29 -3.66
C PHE A 137 5.48 3.78 -3.73
N THR A 138 5.28 3.25 -4.94
CA THR A 138 5.27 1.80 -5.15
C THR A 138 6.67 1.21 -5.04
N GLU A 139 6.77 -0.11 -4.88
CA GLU A 139 8.06 -0.80 -4.81
C GLU A 139 8.86 -0.62 -6.10
N ASP A 140 8.20 -0.62 -7.26
CA ASP A 140 8.85 -0.41 -8.56
C ASP A 140 9.42 1.01 -8.69
N MET A 141 8.70 2.02 -8.17
CA MET A 141 9.24 3.37 -8.07
C MET A 141 10.50 3.41 -7.19
N PHE A 142 10.47 2.77 -6.03
CA PHE A 142 11.62 2.68 -5.14
C PHE A 142 12.81 1.98 -5.81
N LYS A 143 12.61 0.80 -6.41
CA LYS A 143 13.67 0.03 -7.09
C LYS A 143 14.28 0.83 -8.26
N THR A 144 13.44 1.51 -9.05
CA THR A 144 13.90 2.36 -10.17
C THR A 144 14.72 3.55 -9.68
N LEU A 145 14.27 4.22 -8.62
CA LEU A 145 15.01 5.33 -8.00
C LEU A 145 16.32 4.86 -7.38
N TRP A 146 16.32 3.69 -6.70
CA TRP A 146 17.54 3.10 -6.15
C TRP A 146 18.59 2.82 -7.23
N ALA A 147 18.17 2.36 -8.41
CA ALA A 147 19.07 2.15 -9.55
C ALA A 147 19.74 3.45 -10.09
N CYS A 148 19.22 4.63 -9.74
CA CYS A 148 19.83 5.91 -10.06
C CYS A 148 20.95 6.31 -9.08
N VAL A 149 21.08 5.62 -7.93
CA VAL A 149 22.12 5.88 -6.93
C VAL A 149 23.40 5.17 -7.36
N ARG A 150 24.12 5.82 -8.23
CA ARG A 150 25.33 5.31 -8.88
C ARG A 150 26.24 6.45 -9.33
N GLY A 151 27.47 6.14 -9.70
CA GLY A 151 28.44 7.08 -10.28
C GLY A 151 29.87 6.58 -10.15
N ALA A 152 30.77 7.07 -10.98
CA ALA A 152 32.15 6.64 -11.04
C ALA A 152 33.10 7.33 -10.03
N ASN A 153 32.55 8.18 -9.15
CA ASN A 153 33.31 8.87 -8.11
C ASN A 153 33.40 8.03 -6.81
N SER A 154 34.23 8.47 -5.86
CA SER A 154 34.45 7.81 -4.56
C SER A 154 33.45 8.17 -3.47
N HIS A 155 32.42 8.98 -3.77
CA HIS A 155 31.41 9.32 -2.78
C HIS A 155 30.55 8.10 -2.41
N PRO A 156 30.03 8.03 -1.17
CA PRO A 156 29.13 6.96 -0.76
C PRO A 156 27.87 6.94 -1.64
N LYS A 157 27.39 5.74 -1.97
CA LYS A 157 26.15 5.53 -2.73
C LYS A 157 25.09 5.04 -1.77
N ARG A 158 24.16 5.94 -1.37
CA ARG A 158 23.16 5.62 -0.33
C ARG A 158 21.81 6.20 -0.64
N MET A 159 20.80 5.50 -0.17
CA MET A 159 19.42 5.98 -0.21
C MET A 159 18.87 6.11 1.22
N TYR A 160 18.31 7.26 1.51
CA TYR A 160 17.69 7.57 2.79
C TYR A 160 16.19 7.78 2.59
N LEU A 161 15.39 7.05 3.36
CA LEU A 161 13.94 7.10 3.28
C LEU A 161 13.35 7.68 4.55
N THR A 162 12.26 8.43 4.43
CA THR A 162 11.39 8.67 5.57
C THR A 162 10.06 7.98 5.34
N CYS A 163 9.41 7.51 6.37
CA CYS A 163 8.16 6.78 6.21
C CYS A 163 7.26 6.84 7.45
N ASN A 164 5.97 6.68 7.22
CA ASN A 164 4.95 6.42 8.22
C ASN A 164 4.13 5.20 7.78
N PRO A 165 3.50 4.44 8.71
CA PRO A 165 2.56 3.41 8.32
C PRO A 165 1.41 3.96 7.49
N GLY A 166 0.99 3.23 6.45
CA GLY A 166 -0.06 3.60 5.51
C GLY A 166 0.46 3.94 4.11
N GLY A 167 -0.45 4.18 3.16
CA GLY A 167 -0.12 4.48 1.77
C GLY A 167 0.19 3.24 0.91
N VAL A 168 0.32 3.47 -0.41
CA VAL A 168 0.52 2.40 -1.41
C VAL A 168 1.80 1.59 -1.20
N GLY A 169 2.83 2.22 -0.64
CA GLY A 169 4.13 1.59 -0.36
C GLY A 169 4.22 0.92 1.00
N HIS A 170 3.14 0.90 1.79
CA HIS A 170 3.17 0.34 3.14
C HIS A 170 3.75 -1.08 3.18
N GLN A 171 3.33 -1.95 2.26
CA GLN A 171 3.70 -3.37 2.26
C GLN A 171 5.19 -3.59 1.99
N TRP A 172 5.77 -2.94 0.96
CA TRP A 172 7.18 -3.13 0.65
C TRP A 172 8.08 -2.52 1.74
N VAL A 173 7.70 -1.35 2.31
CA VAL A 173 8.43 -0.76 3.44
C VAL A 173 8.37 -1.69 4.65
N LYS A 174 7.17 -2.21 4.97
CA LYS A 174 6.99 -3.16 6.07
C LYS A 174 7.83 -4.42 5.84
N ARG A 175 7.75 -5.03 4.66
CA ARG A 175 8.52 -6.23 4.29
C ARG A 175 10.01 -6.05 4.49
N LEU A 176 10.59 -5.00 3.88
CA LEU A 176 12.04 -4.77 3.89
C LEU A 176 12.58 -4.33 5.26
N PHE A 177 11.88 -3.43 5.95
CA PHE A 177 12.44 -2.73 7.11
C PHE A 177 11.89 -3.19 8.45
N ILE A 178 10.65 -3.67 8.49
CA ILE A 178 10.00 -4.09 9.75
C ILE A 178 10.05 -5.60 9.90
N ASP A 179 9.52 -6.33 8.90
CA ASP A 179 9.47 -7.79 8.90
C ASP A 179 10.82 -8.42 8.51
N ARG A 180 11.69 -7.65 7.84
CA ARG A 180 13.03 -8.06 7.37
C ARG A 180 12.97 -9.32 6.50
N VAL A 181 12.01 -9.35 5.59
CA VAL A 181 11.85 -10.41 4.61
C VAL A 181 12.42 -9.92 3.28
N TYR A 182 13.40 -10.63 2.74
CA TYR A 182 14.18 -10.23 1.58
C TYR A 182 14.01 -11.23 0.45
N ASP A 183 13.99 -10.71 -0.78
CA ASP A 183 14.01 -11.51 -2.00
C ASP A 183 15.44 -12.01 -2.29
N GLU A 184 15.59 -12.99 -3.19
CA GLU A 184 16.89 -13.60 -3.52
C GLU A 184 17.99 -12.61 -3.95
N ASN A 185 17.60 -11.47 -4.53
CA ASN A 185 18.49 -10.42 -5.02
C ASN A 185 18.69 -9.26 -4.02
N GLU A 186 18.12 -9.36 -2.82
CA GLU A 186 18.21 -8.34 -1.78
C GLU A 186 19.18 -8.80 -0.68
N ASN A 187 20.21 -8.00 -0.41
CA ASN A 187 21.15 -8.30 0.67
C ASN A 187 20.66 -7.67 1.99
N PRO A 188 20.38 -8.46 3.05
CA PRO A 188 19.91 -7.94 4.34
C PRO A 188 20.80 -6.86 4.96
N GLU A 189 22.12 -6.95 4.75
CA GLU A 189 23.12 -6.00 5.29
C GLU A 189 23.05 -4.61 4.63
N ASP A 190 22.31 -4.47 3.56
CA ASP A 190 22.12 -3.17 2.90
C ASP A 190 21.06 -2.30 3.61
N TYR A 191 20.17 -2.91 4.40
CA TYR A 191 18.96 -2.26 4.92
C TYR A 191 19.04 -1.98 6.42
N SER A 192 18.70 -0.76 6.81
CA SER A 192 18.57 -0.35 8.21
C SER A 192 17.24 0.38 8.44
N PHE A 193 16.61 0.11 9.59
CA PHE A 193 15.41 0.81 10.04
C PHE A 193 15.64 1.45 11.40
N ILE A 194 15.41 2.75 11.47
CA ILE A 194 15.47 3.54 12.71
C ILE A 194 14.06 4.01 13.02
N GLN A 195 13.45 3.43 14.05
CA GLN A 195 12.14 3.85 14.51
C GLN A 195 12.20 5.24 15.16
N SER A 196 11.30 6.13 14.73
CA SER A 196 11.14 7.45 15.30
C SER A 196 9.67 7.69 15.68
N LEU A 197 9.44 7.92 16.95
CA LEU A 197 8.13 8.25 17.51
C LEU A 197 8.03 9.74 17.83
N VAL A 198 6.82 10.22 18.04
CA VAL A 198 6.61 11.62 18.47
C VAL A 198 7.30 11.93 19.81
N THR A 199 7.40 10.92 20.69
CA THR A 199 8.07 11.03 21.99
C THR A 199 9.57 11.21 21.89
N ASP A 200 10.17 10.88 20.76
CA ASP A 200 11.60 11.08 20.50
C ASP A 200 11.93 12.53 20.09
N ASN A 201 10.90 13.35 19.80
CA ASN A 201 11.06 14.75 19.39
C ASN A 201 10.68 15.70 20.54
N GLN A 202 11.59 15.87 21.49
CA GLN A 202 11.37 16.73 22.65
C GLN A 202 11.09 18.17 22.27
N ILE A 203 11.79 18.70 21.26
CA ILE A 203 11.60 20.08 20.77
C ILE A 203 10.16 20.31 20.31
N LEU A 204 9.56 19.34 19.60
CA LEU A 204 8.16 19.42 19.20
C LEU A 204 7.23 19.44 20.41
N LEU A 205 7.48 18.57 21.39
CA LEU A 205 6.63 18.45 22.59
C LEU A 205 6.72 19.69 23.49
N GLU A 206 7.89 20.29 23.62
CA GLU A 206 8.09 21.53 24.34
C GLU A 206 7.36 22.71 23.69
N ASN A 207 7.44 22.82 22.35
CA ASN A 207 6.80 23.92 21.61
C ASN A 207 5.31 23.66 21.33
N SER A 208 4.86 22.42 21.39
CA SER A 208 3.46 22.03 21.12
C SER A 208 2.98 20.98 22.13
N PRO A 209 2.78 21.34 23.42
CA PRO A 209 2.44 20.40 24.49
C PRO A 209 1.12 19.63 24.27
N LYS A 210 0.20 20.21 23.50
CA LYS A 210 -1.11 19.61 23.18
C LYS A 210 -1.05 18.64 21.99
N TYR A 211 0.08 18.53 21.29
CA TYR A 211 0.16 17.70 20.08
C TYR A 211 -0.09 16.20 20.37
N LEU A 212 0.40 15.70 21.49
CA LEU A 212 0.11 14.34 21.93
C LEU A 212 -1.40 14.09 22.13
N GLN A 213 -2.08 15.04 22.78
CA GLN A 213 -3.54 14.96 23.00
C GLN A 213 -4.31 14.97 21.66
N GLN A 214 -3.83 15.75 20.67
CA GLN A 214 -4.41 15.76 19.33
C GLN A 214 -4.27 14.40 18.66
N LEU A 215 -3.10 13.77 18.75
CA LEU A 215 -2.89 12.40 18.24
C LEU A 215 -3.74 11.36 18.99
N ASP A 216 -3.89 11.51 20.29
CA ASP A 216 -4.70 10.60 21.12
C ASP A 216 -6.22 10.72 20.83
N ALA A 217 -6.66 11.86 20.33
CA ALA A 217 -8.06 12.09 19.93
C ALA A 217 -8.41 11.50 18.54
N LEU A 218 -7.42 11.01 17.79
CA LEU A 218 -7.65 10.40 16.48
C LEU A 218 -8.40 9.06 16.63
N PRO A 219 -9.12 8.62 15.56
CA PRO A 219 -9.68 7.28 15.51
C PRO A 219 -8.65 6.20 15.87
N ALA A 220 -9.06 5.14 16.54
CA ALA A 220 -8.15 4.16 17.15
C ALA A 220 -7.07 3.64 16.20
N LYS A 221 -7.43 3.28 14.94
CA LYS A 221 -6.48 2.80 13.93
C LYS A 221 -5.48 3.88 13.51
N VAL A 222 -5.97 5.09 13.22
CA VAL A 222 -5.10 6.22 12.84
C VAL A 222 -4.15 6.56 13.98
N ARG A 223 -4.63 6.53 15.21
CA ARG A 223 -3.82 6.72 16.42
C ARG A 223 -2.73 5.66 16.55
N GLN A 224 -3.04 4.37 16.33
CA GLN A 224 -2.05 3.30 16.36
C GLN A 224 -0.95 3.54 15.32
N ALA A 225 -1.31 3.87 14.09
CA ALA A 225 -0.35 4.16 13.02
C ALA A 225 0.48 5.44 13.29
N TRP A 226 -0.17 6.56 13.63
CA TRP A 226 0.49 7.87 13.66
C TRP A 226 1.12 8.23 14.99
N ARG A 227 0.56 7.73 16.11
CA ARG A 227 1.06 7.98 17.46
C ARG A 227 2.10 6.96 17.88
N TYR A 228 1.81 5.68 17.60
CA TYR A 228 2.63 4.56 18.07
C TYR A 228 3.48 3.93 16.96
N GLY A 229 3.34 4.35 15.71
CA GLY A 229 4.12 3.83 14.59
C GLY A 229 3.86 2.35 14.34
N ASP A 230 2.63 1.89 14.57
CA ASP A 230 2.26 0.49 14.39
C ASP A 230 2.08 0.17 12.91
N TRP A 231 2.95 -0.68 12.38
CA TRP A 231 2.94 -1.14 11.00
C TRP A 231 1.92 -2.26 10.72
N ASN A 232 1.22 -2.74 11.71
CA ASN A 232 0.15 -3.71 11.53
C ASN A 232 -1.22 -3.05 11.35
N VAL A 233 -1.27 -1.71 11.39
CA VAL A 233 -2.48 -0.92 11.21
C VAL A 233 -2.41 -0.13 9.91
N PHE A 234 -3.42 -0.30 9.04
CA PHE A 234 -3.53 0.41 7.77
C PHE A 234 -4.50 1.58 7.91
N SER A 235 -4.00 2.81 7.88
CA SER A 235 -4.86 3.99 7.81
C SER A 235 -5.25 4.25 6.35
N GLY A 236 -6.55 4.43 6.09
CA GLY A 236 -7.09 4.63 4.74
C GLY A 236 -7.35 3.35 3.94
N GLN A 237 -7.14 2.17 4.53
CA GLN A 237 -7.48 0.90 3.90
C GLN A 237 -8.98 0.83 3.62
N PHE A 238 -9.34 0.49 2.38
CA PHE A 238 -10.72 0.40 1.94
C PHE A 238 -11.49 -0.72 2.65
N PHE A 239 -10.90 -1.93 2.71
CA PHE A 239 -11.47 -3.09 3.42
C PHE A 239 -10.91 -3.18 4.84
N GLU A 240 -11.35 -2.30 5.72
CA GLU A 240 -10.88 -2.23 7.11
C GLU A 240 -11.19 -3.49 7.93
N GLU A 241 -12.18 -4.27 7.52
CA GLU A 241 -12.58 -5.53 8.15
C GLU A 241 -11.61 -6.66 7.89
N TRP A 242 -10.82 -6.58 6.79
CA TRP A 242 -9.94 -7.66 6.39
C TRP A 242 -8.93 -8.04 7.48
N ARG A 243 -8.85 -9.34 7.75
CA ARG A 243 -7.86 -9.92 8.68
C ARG A 243 -7.28 -11.19 8.09
N ASN A 244 -5.96 -11.29 8.15
CA ASN A 244 -5.21 -12.52 7.89
C ASN A 244 -4.47 -12.86 9.20
N ASN A 245 -5.00 -13.79 9.98
CA ASN A 245 -4.45 -14.17 11.27
C ASN A 245 -4.16 -15.68 11.28
N PRO A 246 -2.89 -16.09 11.09
CA PRO A 246 -2.49 -17.48 11.02
C PRO A 246 -2.81 -18.30 12.27
N ASP A 247 -2.83 -17.67 13.46
CA ASP A 247 -3.13 -18.35 14.73
C ASP A 247 -4.58 -18.85 14.79
N HIS A 248 -5.45 -18.30 13.92
CA HIS A 248 -6.87 -18.60 13.87
C HIS A 248 -7.32 -19.32 12.60
N TYR A 249 -6.42 -19.88 11.81
CA TYR A 249 -6.79 -20.62 10.59
C TYR A 249 -7.62 -21.87 10.86
N THR A 250 -7.42 -22.50 12.02
CA THR A 250 -8.12 -23.74 12.41
C THR A 250 -9.50 -23.45 13.02
N ASP A 251 -9.61 -22.50 13.93
CA ASP A 251 -10.87 -22.17 14.61
C ASP A 251 -11.73 -21.17 13.80
N ARG A 252 -11.16 -20.59 12.74
CA ARG A 252 -11.81 -19.70 11.75
C ARG A 252 -12.43 -18.46 12.38
N ARG A 253 -11.89 -17.98 13.50
CA ARG A 253 -12.37 -16.78 14.20
C ARG A 253 -11.44 -15.61 13.99
N TRP A 254 -12.00 -14.43 13.76
CA TRP A 254 -11.23 -13.18 13.60
C TRP A 254 -10.16 -13.28 12.49
N THR A 255 -10.40 -14.13 11.50
CA THR A 255 -9.59 -14.28 10.30
C THR A 255 -10.48 -14.53 9.09
N HIS A 256 -10.04 -14.07 7.92
CA HIS A 256 -10.67 -14.40 6.64
C HIS A 256 -9.91 -15.50 5.90
N VAL A 257 -8.64 -15.68 6.25
CA VAL A 257 -7.79 -16.71 5.62
C VAL A 257 -7.86 -17.99 6.44
N ILE A 258 -8.04 -19.12 5.75
CA ILE A 258 -8.14 -20.44 6.38
C ILE A 258 -7.38 -21.49 5.58
N ASP A 259 -7.09 -22.61 6.22
CA ASP A 259 -6.56 -23.78 5.52
C ASP A 259 -7.61 -24.35 4.56
N PRO A 260 -7.18 -24.82 3.36
CA PRO A 260 -8.06 -25.52 2.45
C PRO A 260 -8.68 -26.77 3.08
N PHE A 261 -9.93 -27.05 2.72
CA PHE A 261 -10.64 -28.27 3.09
C PHE A 261 -11.45 -28.82 1.91
N ASP A 262 -11.89 -30.06 1.97
CA ASP A 262 -12.67 -30.70 0.91
C ASP A 262 -14.07 -30.09 0.83
N ILE A 263 -14.43 -29.52 -0.30
CA ILE A 263 -15.71 -28.88 -0.52
C ILE A 263 -16.79 -29.96 -0.74
N PRO A 264 -17.89 -30.00 0.05
CA PRO A 264 -18.99 -30.91 -0.15
C PRO A 264 -19.53 -30.88 -1.59
N ALA A 265 -19.88 -32.03 -2.14
CA ALA A 265 -20.24 -32.19 -3.56
C ALA A 265 -21.49 -31.38 -3.95
N ASP A 266 -22.39 -31.16 -3.01
CA ASP A 266 -23.67 -30.49 -3.16
C ASP A 266 -23.61 -28.96 -2.90
N TRP A 267 -22.44 -28.44 -2.49
CA TRP A 267 -22.27 -26.98 -2.41
C TRP A 267 -22.25 -26.36 -3.80
N LYS A 268 -22.93 -25.23 -3.94
CA LYS A 268 -22.90 -24.46 -5.17
C LYS A 268 -21.54 -23.84 -5.40
N VAL A 269 -21.07 -23.93 -6.64
CA VAL A 269 -19.79 -23.34 -7.06
C VAL A 269 -20.03 -22.24 -8.08
N TYR A 270 -19.33 -21.15 -7.91
CA TYR A 270 -19.39 -19.97 -8.77
C TYR A 270 -18.00 -19.64 -9.29
N ARG A 271 -17.96 -18.96 -10.42
CA ARG A 271 -16.77 -18.33 -10.97
C ARG A 271 -17.04 -16.86 -11.18
N SER A 272 -16.13 -15.98 -10.73
CA SER A 272 -16.14 -14.56 -11.05
C SER A 272 -14.91 -14.20 -11.88
N PHE A 273 -15.04 -13.19 -12.74
CA PHE A 273 -13.99 -12.86 -13.68
C PHE A 273 -13.94 -11.36 -13.95
N ASP A 274 -12.75 -10.79 -13.86
CA ASP A 274 -12.39 -9.45 -14.31
C ASP A 274 -11.34 -9.56 -15.41
N TRP A 275 -11.58 -8.92 -16.57
CA TRP A 275 -10.71 -9.03 -17.73
C TRP A 275 -9.55 -8.04 -17.71
N GLY A 276 -8.34 -8.51 -18.03
CA GLY A 276 -7.18 -7.68 -18.29
C GLY A 276 -6.25 -8.32 -19.33
N TYR A 277 -5.63 -7.49 -20.15
CA TYR A 277 -4.59 -7.89 -21.12
C TYR A 277 -3.23 -7.32 -20.71
N SER A 278 -3.08 -6.01 -20.74
CA SER A 278 -1.88 -5.30 -20.26
C SER A 278 -1.87 -5.13 -18.73
N LYS A 279 -3.04 -5.11 -18.13
CA LYS A 279 -3.26 -5.25 -16.69
C LYS A 279 -3.61 -6.70 -16.36
N PRO A 280 -3.45 -7.16 -15.12
CA PRO A 280 -3.84 -8.50 -14.74
C PRO A 280 -5.33 -8.76 -14.98
N PHE A 281 -5.68 -9.98 -15.37
CA PHE A 281 -7.03 -10.49 -15.20
C PHE A 281 -7.15 -11.21 -13.85
N SER A 282 -8.35 -11.26 -13.29
CA SER A 282 -8.66 -12.03 -12.09
C SER A 282 -9.77 -13.04 -12.36
N CYS A 283 -9.51 -14.30 -12.01
CA CYS A 283 -10.50 -15.38 -12.03
C CYS A 283 -10.54 -16.05 -10.65
N GLY A 284 -11.68 -15.93 -9.97
CA GLY A 284 -11.91 -16.56 -8.67
C GLY A 284 -12.98 -17.63 -8.71
N TRP A 285 -12.76 -18.77 -8.02
CA TRP A 285 -13.76 -19.78 -7.80
C TRP A 285 -14.21 -19.78 -6.35
N TRP A 286 -15.53 -19.83 -6.16
CA TRP A 286 -16.20 -19.67 -4.89
C TRP A 286 -17.12 -20.84 -4.60
N ALA A 287 -17.08 -21.39 -3.40
CA ALA A 287 -18.05 -22.34 -2.91
C ALA A 287 -18.97 -21.69 -1.89
N GLN A 288 -20.26 -22.00 -1.89
CA GLN A 288 -21.24 -21.48 -0.95
C GLN A 288 -21.76 -22.60 -0.05
N GLY A 289 -21.59 -22.41 1.25
CA GLY A 289 -22.15 -23.28 2.28
C GLY A 289 -23.66 -23.09 2.47
N TYR A 290 -24.28 -24.01 3.19
CA TYR A 290 -25.74 -23.97 3.50
C TYR A 290 -26.15 -22.77 4.32
N ASP A 291 -25.25 -22.23 5.14
CA ASP A 291 -25.41 -21.04 5.98
C ASP A 291 -25.25 -19.72 5.20
N GLY A 292 -24.98 -19.82 3.88
CA GLY A 292 -24.73 -18.68 3.03
C GLY A 292 -23.32 -18.09 3.12
N VAL A 293 -22.46 -18.65 3.98
CA VAL A 293 -21.02 -18.31 4.01
C VAL A 293 -20.37 -18.75 2.70
N VAL A 294 -19.52 -17.91 2.14
CA VAL A 294 -18.80 -18.20 0.90
C VAL A 294 -17.32 -18.40 1.15
N TYR A 295 -16.72 -19.24 0.34
CA TYR A 295 -15.32 -19.61 0.42
C TYR A 295 -14.68 -19.39 -0.94
N ARG A 296 -13.66 -18.50 -1.02
CA ARG A 296 -12.80 -18.41 -2.20
C ARG A 296 -11.83 -19.59 -2.16
N ILE A 297 -12.11 -20.61 -2.96
CA ILE A 297 -11.44 -21.91 -2.91
C ILE A 297 -10.24 -21.99 -3.82
N LYS A 298 -10.22 -21.18 -4.88
CA LYS A 298 -9.18 -21.16 -5.90
C LYS A 298 -9.16 -19.82 -6.62
N GLU A 299 -8.00 -19.48 -7.17
CA GLU A 299 -7.84 -18.33 -8.06
C GLU A 299 -6.87 -18.63 -9.19
N TRP A 300 -7.01 -17.88 -10.26
CA TRP A 300 -5.98 -17.68 -11.27
C TRP A 300 -5.88 -16.20 -11.58
N TYR A 301 -4.77 -15.61 -11.14
CA TYR A 301 -4.50 -14.19 -11.31
C TYR A 301 -3.45 -14.02 -12.41
N GLY A 302 -3.78 -13.27 -13.45
CA GLY A 302 -2.99 -13.16 -14.68
C GLY A 302 -1.93 -12.07 -14.63
N CYS A 303 -0.97 -12.15 -13.70
CA CYS A 303 0.12 -11.18 -13.59
C CYS A 303 1.50 -11.81 -13.87
N THR A 304 2.43 -10.98 -14.36
CA THR A 304 3.88 -11.26 -14.41
C THR A 304 4.59 -10.60 -13.23
N SER A 305 4.12 -9.43 -12.83
CA SER A 305 4.54 -8.65 -11.68
C SER A 305 3.32 -7.84 -11.15
N PRO A 306 3.40 -7.21 -9.99
CA PRO A 306 2.29 -6.41 -9.47
C PRO A 306 1.76 -5.42 -10.51
N ASN A 307 0.44 -5.48 -10.76
CA ASN A 307 -0.29 -4.63 -11.69
C ASN A 307 0.14 -4.73 -13.19
N GLU A 308 0.89 -5.78 -13.57
CA GLU A 308 1.32 -6.06 -14.94
C GLU A 308 0.74 -7.40 -15.44
N GLY A 309 -0.06 -7.34 -16.52
CA GLY A 309 -0.76 -8.51 -17.06
C GLY A 309 0.13 -9.46 -17.86
N LEU A 310 -0.29 -10.73 -17.93
CA LEU A 310 0.36 -11.79 -18.73
C LEU A 310 0.31 -11.56 -20.25
N LYS A 311 -0.50 -10.61 -20.72
CA LYS A 311 -0.70 -10.31 -22.15
C LYS A 311 -1.14 -11.53 -22.97
N LEU A 312 -1.95 -12.40 -22.36
CA LEU A 312 -2.48 -13.57 -23.03
C LEU A 312 -3.77 -13.22 -23.81
N PRO A 313 -3.92 -13.71 -25.05
CA PRO A 313 -5.18 -13.61 -25.78
C PRO A 313 -6.34 -14.30 -25.01
N ALA A 314 -7.55 -13.76 -25.16
CA ALA A 314 -8.76 -14.28 -24.51
C ALA A 314 -8.98 -15.77 -24.78
N ASP A 315 -8.69 -16.26 -25.99
CA ASP A 315 -8.77 -17.63 -26.41
C ASP A 315 -7.95 -18.57 -25.49
N ILE A 316 -6.70 -18.19 -25.23
CA ILE A 316 -5.78 -18.95 -24.36
C ILE A 316 -6.24 -18.91 -22.91
N VAL A 317 -6.73 -17.75 -22.45
CA VAL A 317 -7.22 -17.61 -21.07
C VAL A 317 -8.41 -18.51 -20.82
N PHE A 318 -9.41 -18.53 -21.70
CA PHE A 318 -10.61 -19.35 -21.50
C PHE A 318 -10.37 -20.83 -21.76
N GLN A 319 -9.47 -21.20 -22.66
CA GLN A 319 -9.02 -22.58 -22.77
C GLN A 319 -8.44 -23.06 -21.43
N LYS A 320 -7.55 -22.29 -20.81
CA LYS A 320 -6.95 -22.65 -19.52
C LYS A 320 -7.96 -22.68 -18.38
N ILE A 321 -8.90 -21.74 -18.33
CA ILE A 321 -9.99 -21.79 -17.34
C ILE A 321 -10.78 -23.10 -17.48
N ARG A 322 -11.12 -23.48 -18.71
CA ARG A 322 -11.82 -24.75 -18.97
C ARG A 322 -11.02 -25.96 -18.56
N GLU A 323 -9.71 -25.98 -18.86
CA GLU A 323 -8.80 -27.05 -18.43
C GLU A 323 -8.75 -27.18 -16.90
N MET A 324 -8.65 -26.06 -16.17
CA MET A 324 -8.68 -26.03 -14.71
C MET A 324 -10.00 -26.57 -14.16
N GLU A 325 -11.15 -26.16 -14.71
CA GLU A 325 -12.47 -26.63 -14.27
C GLU A 325 -12.72 -28.11 -14.57
N THR A 326 -12.02 -28.68 -15.55
CA THR A 326 -12.16 -30.07 -15.92
C THR A 326 -11.26 -31.01 -15.10
N HIS A 327 -10.07 -30.53 -14.71
CA HIS A 327 -9.05 -31.39 -14.11
C HIS A 327 -8.78 -31.14 -12.62
N ASP A 328 -9.17 -29.94 -12.12
CA ASP A 328 -8.94 -29.62 -10.70
C ASP A 328 -9.90 -30.40 -9.79
N PRO A 329 -9.40 -31.11 -8.78
CA PRO A 329 -10.25 -31.91 -7.87
C PRO A 329 -11.36 -31.12 -7.17
N LEU A 330 -11.17 -29.83 -6.92
CA LEU A 330 -12.19 -28.97 -6.30
C LEU A 330 -13.31 -28.57 -7.26
N LEU A 331 -13.05 -28.60 -8.58
CA LEU A 331 -13.93 -28.06 -9.62
C LEU A 331 -14.51 -29.11 -10.55
N ALA A 332 -13.80 -30.23 -10.76
CA ALA A 332 -14.17 -31.27 -11.73
C ALA A 332 -15.55 -31.83 -11.46
N GLY A 333 -16.35 -31.91 -12.54
CA GLY A 333 -17.71 -32.48 -12.48
C GLY A 333 -18.76 -31.59 -11.83
N ARG A 334 -18.41 -30.37 -11.38
CA ARG A 334 -19.36 -29.45 -10.76
C ARG A 334 -20.03 -28.52 -11.79
N HIS A 335 -21.27 -28.17 -11.52
CA HIS A 335 -21.93 -27.08 -12.24
C HIS A 335 -21.41 -25.75 -11.67
N ILE A 336 -20.83 -24.92 -12.55
CA ILE A 336 -20.19 -23.64 -12.18
C ILE A 336 -21.01 -22.50 -12.82
N THR A 337 -21.60 -21.64 -11.99
CA THR A 337 -22.26 -20.41 -12.45
C THR A 337 -21.21 -19.30 -12.56
N GLY A 338 -21.06 -18.70 -13.75
CA GLY A 338 -20.06 -17.67 -14.02
C GLY A 338 -20.67 -16.26 -14.01
N VAL A 339 -19.95 -15.27 -13.44
CA VAL A 339 -20.25 -13.85 -13.55
C VAL A 339 -18.99 -13.09 -13.95
N ALA A 340 -19.12 -12.08 -14.81
CA ALA A 340 -17.97 -11.31 -15.26
C ALA A 340 -18.25 -9.83 -15.44
N ASP A 341 -17.18 -9.04 -15.54
CA ASP A 341 -17.25 -7.64 -15.94
C ASP A 341 -18.15 -7.45 -17.17
N PRO A 342 -19.12 -6.53 -17.12
CA PRO A 342 -19.95 -6.15 -18.27
C PRO A 342 -19.15 -5.78 -19.52
N ALA A 343 -17.93 -5.28 -19.39
CA ALA A 343 -17.10 -4.89 -20.53
C ALA A 343 -16.77 -6.07 -21.46
N ILE A 344 -16.65 -7.32 -20.96
CA ILE A 344 -16.36 -8.48 -21.81
C ILE A 344 -17.47 -8.81 -22.83
N PHE A 345 -18.68 -8.27 -22.65
CA PHE A 345 -19.83 -8.46 -23.53
C PHE A 345 -19.93 -7.38 -24.63
N ALA A 346 -19.06 -6.36 -24.58
CA ALA A 346 -18.99 -5.35 -25.63
C ALA A 346 -18.41 -5.98 -26.91
N LYS A 347 -18.91 -5.53 -28.07
CA LYS A 347 -18.40 -5.91 -29.40
C LYS A 347 -17.65 -4.70 -29.93
N ASP A 348 -16.34 -4.87 -30.07
CA ASP A 348 -15.53 -3.88 -30.78
C ASP A 348 -15.28 -4.38 -32.20
N ASP A 349 -14.99 -4.79 -33.05
CA ASP A 349 -14.80 -5.36 -34.38
C ASP A 349 -14.74 -6.91 -34.38
N GLY A 350 -15.87 -7.56 -34.21
CA GLY A 350 -15.94 -9.03 -34.34
C GLY A 350 -16.65 -9.73 -33.17
N TYR A 351 -16.02 -10.73 -32.56
CA TYR A 351 -16.57 -11.44 -31.42
C TYR A 351 -16.19 -10.75 -30.10
N SER A 352 -17.18 -10.69 -29.18
CA SER A 352 -16.91 -10.24 -27.84
C SER A 352 -16.02 -11.23 -27.08
N ILE A 353 -15.36 -10.77 -26.01
CA ILE A 353 -14.57 -11.62 -25.12
C ILE A 353 -15.46 -12.71 -24.51
N ALA A 354 -16.73 -12.40 -24.17
CA ALA A 354 -17.69 -13.36 -23.67
C ALA A 354 -18.07 -14.42 -24.73
N GLU A 355 -18.20 -14.04 -26.01
CA GLU A 355 -18.42 -15.01 -27.10
C GLU A 355 -17.21 -15.95 -27.31
N THR A 356 -15.99 -15.44 -27.09
CA THR A 356 -14.77 -16.25 -27.09
C THR A 356 -14.79 -17.26 -25.91
N ALA A 357 -15.17 -16.82 -24.71
CA ALA A 357 -15.33 -17.70 -23.56
C ALA A 357 -16.35 -18.84 -23.83
N ASN A 358 -17.49 -18.48 -24.42
CA ASN A 358 -18.55 -19.46 -24.76
C ASN A 358 -18.06 -20.56 -25.72
N ARG A 359 -17.15 -20.24 -26.65
CA ARG A 359 -16.56 -21.25 -27.57
C ARG A 359 -15.72 -22.29 -26.84
N HIS A 360 -15.13 -21.93 -25.69
CA HIS A 360 -14.39 -22.84 -24.83
C HIS A 360 -15.28 -23.53 -23.79
N GLY A 361 -16.60 -23.32 -23.82
CA GLY A 361 -17.54 -23.88 -22.85
C GLY A 361 -17.47 -23.20 -21.47
N VAL A 362 -17.00 -21.94 -21.46
CA VAL A 362 -16.91 -21.09 -20.26
C VAL A 362 -17.99 -20.01 -20.37
N TYR A 363 -19.05 -20.10 -19.59
CA TYR A 363 -20.22 -19.24 -19.69
C TYR A 363 -20.24 -18.23 -18.55
N PHE A 364 -20.60 -16.97 -18.87
CA PHE A 364 -20.74 -15.90 -17.89
C PHE A 364 -22.09 -15.20 -18.03
N GLU A 365 -22.63 -14.83 -16.89
CA GLU A 365 -23.66 -13.80 -16.78
C GLU A 365 -23.00 -12.42 -16.68
N ARG A 366 -23.72 -11.40 -17.15
CA ARG A 366 -23.25 -10.01 -17.04
C ARG A 366 -23.31 -9.57 -15.58
N GLY A 367 -22.20 -9.14 -15.01
CA GLY A 367 -22.10 -8.62 -13.64
C GLY A 367 -22.87 -7.29 -13.48
N ASP A 368 -23.37 -7.05 -12.28
CA ASP A 368 -23.90 -5.75 -11.88
C ASP A 368 -22.72 -4.80 -11.58
N ASN A 369 -22.56 -3.76 -12.38
CA ASN A 369 -21.44 -2.83 -12.32
C ASN A 369 -21.67 -1.65 -11.34
N THR A 370 -22.70 -1.68 -10.51
CA THR A 370 -22.96 -0.64 -9.51
C THR A 370 -21.85 -0.66 -8.43
N ARG A 371 -20.93 0.29 -8.50
CA ARG A 371 -19.71 0.27 -7.67
C ARG A 371 -20.01 0.39 -6.18
N ILE A 372 -20.63 1.48 -5.73
CA ILE A 372 -20.83 1.75 -4.29
C ILE A 372 -21.67 0.65 -3.62
N ALA A 373 -22.80 0.25 -4.24
CA ALA A 373 -23.60 -0.84 -3.72
C ALA A 373 -22.83 -2.17 -3.71
N GLY A 374 -21.98 -2.41 -4.70
CA GLY A 374 -21.12 -3.58 -4.79
C GLY A 374 -20.08 -3.60 -3.68
N TRP A 375 -19.40 -2.49 -3.41
CA TRP A 375 -18.45 -2.39 -2.29
C TRP A 375 -19.13 -2.62 -0.95
N MET A 376 -20.34 -2.10 -0.75
CA MET A 376 -21.10 -2.40 0.47
C MET A 376 -21.39 -3.90 0.63
N GLN A 377 -21.66 -4.64 -0.46
CA GLN A 377 -21.81 -6.10 -0.40
C GLN A 377 -20.49 -6.80 -0.02
N CYS A 378 -19.35 -6.31 -0.48
CA CYS A 378 -18.04 -6.81 -0.07
C CYS A 378 -17.80 -6.56 1.43
N HIS A 379 -18.05 -5.35 1.92
CA HIS A 379 -17.95 -5.02 3.34
C HIS A 379 -18.85 -5.92 4.21
N TYR A 380 -20.12 -6.13 3.82
CA TYR A 380 -21.01 -7.00 4.59
C TYR A 380 -20.49 -8.44 4.71
N ARG A 381 -19.80 -8.96 3.69
CA ARG A 381 -19.20 -10.28 3.74
C ARG A 381 -17.97 -10.35 4.63
N LEU A 382 -17.19 -9.26 4.67
CA LEU A 382 -15.98 -9.17 5.47
C LEU A 382 -16.26 -8.85 6.95
N MET A 383 -17.41 -8.28 7.29
CA MET A 383 -17.74 -7.97 8.68
C MET A 383 -17.83 -9.23 9.55
N PHE A 384 -17.09 -9.23 10.66
CA PHE A 384 -17.21 -10.25 11.70
C PHE A 384 -18.47 -10.05 12.53
N ASP A 385 -19.08 -11.15 12.92
CA ASP A 385 -20.10 -11.14 13.97
C ASP A 385 -19.47 -11.04 15.39
N GLU A 386 -20.29 -11.01 16.42
CA GLU A 386 -19.83 -10.91 17.82
C GLU A 386 -18.98 -12.11 18.26
N ARG A 387 -19.07 -13.23 17.56
CA ARG A 387 -18.32 -14.46 17.81
C ARG A 387 -17.03 -14.55 16.99
N GLY A 388 -16.80 -13.58 16.08
CA GLY A 388 -15.64 -13.51 15.23
C GLY A 388 -15.77 -14.29 13.91
N TYR A 389 -16.98 -14.59 13.44
CA TYR A 389 -17.21 -15.28 12.16
C TYR A 389 -17.62 -14.28 11.06
N PRO A 390 -16.93 -14.25 9.91
CA PRO A 390 -17.33 -13.46 8.73
C PRO A 390 -18.32 -14.25 7.86
N MET A 391 -18.84 -13.61 6.80
CA MET A 391 -19.64 -14.28 5.77
C MET A 391 -18.80 -14.72 4.56
N MET A 392 -17.49 -14.61 4.65
CA MET A 392 -16.56 -14.97 3.60
C MET A 392 -15.24 -15.44 4.17
N TYR A 393 -14.72 -16.53 3.59
CA TYR A 393 -13.36 -17.02 3.82
C TYR A 393 -12.58 -17.14 2.51
N VAL A 394 -11.26 -17.13 2.63
CA VAL A 394 -10.31 -17.29 1.53
C VAL A 394 -9.34 -18.39 1.88
N PHE A 395 -9.18 -19.38 1.02
CA PHE A 395 -8.17 -20.40 1.19
C PHE A 395 -6.78 -19.80 1.06
N LYS A 396 -5.84 -20.21 1.90
CA LYS A 396 -4.46 -19.69 1.94
C LYS A 396 -3.68 -19.81 0.62
N ASN A 397 -4.15 -20.65 -0.32
CA ASN A 397 -3.59 -20.79 -1.65
C ASN A 397 -4.03 -19.69 -2.64
N CYS A 398 -5.02 -18.88 -2.27
CA CYS A 398 -5.42 -17.68 -3.04
C CYS A 398 -4.50 -16.50 -2.70
N LYS A 399 -3.24 -16.60 -3.12
CA LYS A 399 -2.15 -15.68 -2.71
C LYS A 399 -2.33 -14.27 -3.21
N ASP A 400 -2.81 -14.10 -4.44
CA ASP A 400 -2.95 -12.79 -5.05
C ASP A 400 -4.12 -12.00 -4.46
N PHE A 401 -5.24 -12.65 -4.18
CA PHE A 401 -6.33 -12.02 -3.43
C PHE A 401 -5.88 -11.58 -2.04
N ILE A 402 -5.19 -12.47 -1.31
CA ILE A 402 -4.69 -12.18 0.04
C ILE A 402 -3.67 -11.04 0.02
N ARG A 403 -2.84 -10.96 -1.02
CA ARG A 403 -1.84 -9.90 -1.20
C ARG A 403 -2.48 -8.56 -1.55
N THR A 404 -3.47 -8.55 -2.44
CA THR A 404 -4.02 -7.31 -3.00
C THR A 404 -5.06 -6.63 -2.11
N ILE A 405 -5.94 -7.38 -1.45
CA ILE A 405 -7.03 -6.78 -0.63
C ILE A 405 -6.56 -5.81 0.44
N PRO A 406 -5.47 -6.04 1.20
CA PRO A 406 -5.00 -5.08 2.19
C PRO A 406 -4.38 -3.81 1.58
N LEU A 407 -4.07 -3.82 0.28
CA LEU A 407 -3.48 -2.66 -0.42
C LEU A 407 -4.53 -1.66 -0.91
N MET A 408 -5.80 -2.04 -0.88
CA MET A 408 -6.88 -1.21 -1.39
C MET A 408 -7.11 0.00 -0.50
N MET A 409 -7.14 1.18 -1.12
CA MET A 409 -7.32 2.47 -0.48
C MET A 409 -8.56 3.16 -1.05
N TYR A 410 -9.14 4.08 -0.28
CA TYR A 410 -10.19 4.95 -0.77
C TYR A 410 -9.69 5.86 -1.89
N ASP A 411 -10.55 6.16 -2.86
CA ASP A 411 -10.26 7.17 -3.88
C ASP A 411 -10.20 8.56 -3.23
N GLU A 412 -9.19 9.36 -3.59
CA GLU A 412 -9.00 10.69 -3.00
C GLU A 412 -10.11 11.69 -3.37
N HIS A 413 -10.80 11.46 -4.50
CA HIS A 413 -11.84 12.33 -5.04
C HIS A 413 -13.26 11.76 -4.85
N LYS A 414 -13.37 10.44 -4.74
CA LYS A 414 -14.63 9.71 -4.55
C LYS A 414 -14.58 8.94 -3.23
N VAL A 415 -14.86 9.64 -2.14
CA VAL A 415 -14.65 9.19 -0.75
C VAL A 415 -15.32 7.85 -0.39
N GLU A 416 -16.30 7.41 -1.18
CA GLU A 416 -17.02 6.12 -1.00
C GLU A 416 -16.57 5.03 -1.97
N ASP A 417 -15.65 5.34 -2.90
CA ASP A 417 -15.16 4.43 -3.92
C ASP A 417 -13.72 3.98 -3.64
N LEU A 418 -13.34 2.88 -4.25
CA LEU A 418 -11.99 2.34 -4.22
C LEU A 418 -11.12 3.05 -5.28
N ASN A 419 -9.88 3.35 -4.94
CA ASN A 419 -8.93 3.93 -5.89
C ASN A 419 -8.56 2.92 -6.98
N THR A 420 -9.00 3.20 -8.21
CA THR A 420 -8.81 2.34 -9.39
C THR A 420 -7.42 2.47 -10.04
N GLU A 421 -6.55 3.34 -9.53
CA GLU A 421 -5.15 3.38 -9.97
C GLU A 421 -4.31 2.26 -9.33
N LEU A 422 -4.88 1.59 -8.31
CA LEU A 422 -4.25 0.46 -7.62
C LEU A 422 -4.48 -0.85 -8.38
N GLU A 423 -3.90 -1.93 -7.86
CA GLU A 423 -4.08 -3.29 -8.38
C GLU A 423 -5.41 -3.88 -7.90
N ASP A 424 -6.54 -3.35 -8.41
CA ASP A 424 -7.90 -3.60 -7.92
C ASP A 424 -8.64 -4.77 -8.59
N HIS A 425 -8.02 -5.44 -9.57
CA HIS A 425 -8.66 -6.46 -10.41
C HIS A 425 -9.27 -7.62 -9.64
N ALA A 426 -8.60 -8.12 -8.59
CA ALA A 426 -9.14 -9.16 -7.72
C ALA A 426 -10.33 -8.64 -6.88
N MET A 427 -10.36 -7.34 -6.60
CA MET A 427 -11.44 -6.71 -5.84
C MET A 427 -12.65 -6.43 -6.72
N ASP A 428 -12.47 -5.98 -7.95
CA ASP A 428 -13.56 -5.83 -8.92
C ASP A 428 -14.20 -7.20 -9.24
N GLU A 429 -13.39 -8.24 -9.43
CA GLU A 429 -13.86 -9.63 -9.57
C GLU A 429 -14.69 -10.05 -8.33
N PHE A 430 -14.20 -9.80 -7.11
CA PHE A 430 -14.93 -10.06 -5.87
C PHE A 430 -16.24 -9.26 -5.77
N ARG A 431 -16.24 -8.04 -6.24
CA ARG A 431 -17.43 -7.19 -6.29
C ARG A 431 -18.50 -7.77 -7.20
N TYR A 432 -18.16 -8.24 -8.41
CA TYR A 432 -19.10 -8.91 -9.30
C TYR A 432 -19.71 -10.15 -8.67
N PHE A 433 -18.90 -10.99 -8.02
CA PHE A 433 -19.40 -12.14 -7.26
C PHE A 433 -20.34 -11.71 -6.13
N SER A 434 -19.98 -10.70 -5.35
CA SER A 434 -20.79 -10.22 -4.23
C SER A 434 -22.12 -9.65 -4.66
N MET A 435 -22.19 -9.03 -5.85
CA MET A 435 -23.42 -8.53 -6.44
C MET A 435 -24.29 -9.64 -7.05
N LEU A 436 -23.70 -10.74 -7.50
CA LEU A 436 -24.45 -11.94 -7.92
C LEU A 436 -25.12 -12.62 -6.72
N GLN A 437 -24.47 -12.64 -5.57
CA GLN A 437 -24.90 -13.32 -4.35
C GLN A 437 -25.11 -12.30 -3.22
N LYS A 438 -26.06 -11.35 -3.41
CA LYS A 438 -26.32 -10.29 -2.42
C LYS A 438 -26.78 -10.86 -1.07
N ILE A 439 -26.24 -10.30 0.01
CA ILE A 439 -26.63 -10.62 1.39
C ILE A 439 -27.21 -9.39 2.08
N PRO A 440 -28.17 -9.57 3.00
CA PRO A 440 -28.69 -8.44 3.78
C PRO A 440 -27.60 -7.92 4.73
N PRO A 441 -27.61 -6.60 5.04
CA PRO A 441 -26.74 -6.05 6.06
C PRO A 441 -26.98 -6.76 7.41
N ARG A 442 -25.91 -7.16 8.09
CA ARG A 442 -26.02 -7.68 9.45
C ARG A 442 -26.56 -6.57 10.35
N ARG A 443 -27.73 -6.79 10.96
CA ARG A 443 -28.24 -5.88 11.97
C ARG A 443 -27.34 -6.04 13.21
N LYS A 444 -26.71 -4.95 13.67
CA LYS A 444 -26.24 -4.86 15.05
C LYS A 444 -27.47 -4.98 15.92
N ILE A 445 -27.68 -6.09 16.57
CA ILE A 445 -28.67 -6.19 17.64
C ILE A 445 -28.11 -5.31 18.76
N PRO A 446 -28.81 -4.22 19.17
CA PRO A 446 -28.33 -3.41 20.29
C PRO A 446 -28.20 -4.34 21.50
N ALA A 447 -27.13 -4.22 22.27
CA ALA A 447 -26.90 -5.02 23.49
C ALA A 447 -28.09 -4.97 24.48
N ARG A 448 -28.96 -3.98 24.36
CA ARG A 448 -30.21 -3.85 25.12
C ARG A 448 -31.30 -4.86 24.73
N ALA A 449 -31.26 -5.42 23.48
CA ALA A 449 -32.28 -6.40 23.08
C ALA A 449 -31.98 -7.82 23.60
N LEU A 450 -30.76 -8.07 24.11
CA LEU A 450 -30.38 -9.33 24.78
C LEU A 450 -30.65 -9.30 26.29
N ALA A 451 -30.95 -8.12 26.88
CA ALA A 451 -31.26 -7.96 28.30
C ALA A 451 -32.74 -8.21 28.63
N ASP A 452 -33.60 -8.36 27.63
CA ASP A 452 -35.02 -8.64 27.78
C ASP A 452 -35.36 -10.09 27.35
N ASP A 453 -34.58 -11.07 27.84
CA ASP A 453 -35.02 -12.47 27.76
C ASP A 453 -36.30 -12.63 28.61
N PRO A 454 -37.44 -13.05 27.99
CA PRO A 454 -38.67 -13.29 28.75
C PRO A 454 -38.50 -14.23 29.92
N LEU A 455 -37.47 -15.10 29.94
CA LEU A 455 -37.12 -15.99 31.03
C LEU A 455 -36.47 -15.27 32.24
N ASP A 456 -35.84 -14.12 32.04
CA ASP A 456 -35.28 -13.31 33.13
C ASP A 456 -36.34 -12.48 33.85
N GLN A 457 -37.47 -12.21 33.22
CA GLN A 457 -38.63 -11.59 33.87
C GLN A 457 -39.36 -12.57 34.78
N MET A 458 -39.33 -13.89 34.51
CA MET A 458 -39.90 -14.92 35.36
C MET A 458 -39.10 -15.17 36.64
N LYS A 459 -37.84 -14.81 36.70
CA LYS A 459 -36.96 -14.97 37.89
C LYS A 459 -37.08 -13.81 38.90
N LYS A 460 -37.75 -12.71 38.54
CA LYS A 460 -37.95 -11.55 39.43
C LYS A 460 -39.30 -11.52 40.12
N GLY A 461 -40.08 -12.58 40.03
CA GLY A 461 -41.43 -12.68 40.56
C GLY A 461 -41.65 -13.77 41.61
N TYR A 462 -40.63 -14.09 42.43
CA TYR A 462 -40.78 -14.88 43.66
C TYR A 462 -39.95 -14.27 44.77
#